data_58d926b23e1bbd559c4ff71c3ed2f31c
#
_entry.id   58d926b23e1bbd559c4ff71c3ed2f31c
#
_cell.length_a   1.000
_cell.length_b   1.000
_cell.length_c   1.000
_cell.angle_alpha   90.00
_cell.angle_beta   90.00
_cell.angle_gamma   90.00
#
_symmetry.space_group_name_H-M   'P 1'
#
loop_
_entity.id
_entity.type
_entity.pdbx_description
1 polymer ?
#
loop_
_entity_poly.entity_id
_entity_poly.type
_entity_poly.pdbx_seq_one_letter_code
_entity_poly.pdbx_strand_id
1 'polypeptide(L)'
;MTEDDELTHEIELHSTRIVVWEVPATIECGETFSVKVGVKCSSECRLDGWTVEVRDHDGSTRASAVTSKRPWRDTVGLHYVLVELNAPDSEGLYTWEARASVNNVTEVRHAEGIARFGVRAVPAPDCVLTVVAVDVESQVPVEGAKVVAHPYRTFTDEQGMAKVRVPAGEYRLFVSGKKYFPYRSDCDVKADLTVKADLAVDRELSDA
;
A
#
# COMPACT_ATOMS: atom_id res chain seq x y z
N MET A 1 -5.94 40.92 52.15
CA MET A 1 -6.61 40.54 50.89
C MET A 1 -5.49 40.23 49.92
N THR A 2 -5.14 38.97 49.86
CA THR A 2 -4.15 38.43 48.90
C THR A 2 -4.96 37.83 47.77
N GLU A 3 -4.91 38.47 46.59
CA GLU A 3 -5.47 37.92 45.37
C GLU A 3 -4.55 36.73 44.98
N ASP A 4 -5.11 35.53 45.09
CA ASP A 4 -4.53 34.34 44.47
C ASP A 4 -4.71 34.46 42.96
N ASP A 5 -3.63 34.84 42.29
CA ASP A 5 -3.49 34.83 40.84
C ASP A 5 -3.38 33.37 40.38
N GLU A 6 -4.52 32.74 40.19
CA GLU A 6 -4.63 31.38 39.61
C GLU A 6 -4.23 31.48 38.16
N LEU A 7 -2.90 31.32 37.91
CA LEU A 7 -2.34 31.12 36.58
C LEU A 7 -2.96 29.86 35.96
N THR A 8 -4.09 30.02 35.27
CA THR A 8 -4.61 29.00 34.39
C THR A 8 -3.61 28.82 33.24
N HIS A 9 -2.71 27.84 33.40
CA HIS A 9 -1.86 27.40 32.29
C HIS A 9 -2.79 26.83 31.20
N GLU A 10 -2.99 27.58 30.13
CA GLU A 10 -3.63 27.08 28.92
C GLU A 10 -2.75 25.97 28.36
N ILE A 11 -3.21 24.72 28.50
CA ILE A 11 -2.49 23.55 27.98
C ILE A 11 -2.61 23.57 26.47
N GLU A 12 -1.49 23.82 25.79
CA GLU A 12 -1.44 23.83 24.33
C GLU A 12 -1.74 22.43 23.76
N LEU A 13 -2.71 22.33 22.85
CA LEU A 13 -3.08 21.09 22.18
C LEU A 13 -2.47 21.02 20.78
N HIS A 14 -1.49 20.14 20.60
CA HIS A 14 -0.85 19.89 19.31
C HIS A 14 -1.64 18.85 18.49
N SER A 15 -1.74 19.06 17.19
CA SER A 15 -2.32 18.08 16.29
C SER A 15 -1.32 16.97 15.93
N THR A 16 -1.81 15.73 15.87
CA THR A 16 -1.02 14.56 15.48
C THR A 16 -1.50 14.05 14.12
N ARG A 17 -0.56 13.79 13.22
CA ARG A 17 -0.82 13.21 11.91
C ARG A 17 -0.20 11.83 11.81
N ILE A 18 -0.95 10.89 11.20
CA ILE A 18 -0.47 9.54 10.90
C ILE A 18 -0.38 9.36 9.40
N VAL A 19 0.66 8.65 8.97
CA VAL A 19 0.84 8.18 7.60
C VAL A 19 1.07 6.69 7.64
N VAL A 20 0.37 5.94 6.78
CA VAL A 20 0.59 4.49 6.60
C VAL A 20 1.12 4.28 5.18
N TRP A 21 2.23 3.55 5.05
CA TRP A 21 2.83 3.26 3.75
C TRP A 21 3.43 1.86 3.69
N GLU A 22 3.86 1.44 2.51
CA GLU A 22 4.26 0.07 2.21
C GLU A 22 3.13 -0.94 2.48
N VAL A 23 1.88 -0.51 2.26
CA VAL A 23 0.73 -1.41 2.29
C VAL A 23 0.76 -2.25 1.02
N PRO A 24 0.82 -3.59 1.11
CA PRO A 24 0.78 -4.45 -0.08
C PRO A 24 -0.50 -4.25 -0.90
N ALA A 25 -0.41 -4.36 -2.22
CA ALA A 25 -1.57 -4.22 -3.10
C ALA A 25 -2.60 -5.34 -2.88
N THR A 26 -2.10 -6.56 -2.57
CA THR A 26 -2.87 -7.74 -2.19
C THR A 26 -2.10 -8.53 -1.16
N ILE A 27 -2.82 -9.27 -0.33
CA ILE A 27 -2.28 -10.16 0.71
C ILE A 27 -3.07 -11.46 0.62
N GLU A 28 -2.41 -12.60 0.68
CA GLU A 28 -3.09 -13.89 0.73
C GLU A 28 -3.89 -14.01 2.05
N CYS A 29 -5.09 -14.59 1.97
CA CYS A 29 -5.94 -14.80 3.15
C CYS A 29 -5.17 -15.56 4.25
N GLY A 30 -5.21 -15.03 5.48
CA GLY A 30 -4.53 -15.61 6.65
C GLY A 30 -3.02 -15.37 6.72
N GLU A 31 -2.38 -14.86 5.66
CA GLU A 31 -0.94 -14.62 5.64
C GLU A 31 -0.53 -13.39 6.47
N THR A 32 0.70 -13.41 6.93
CA THR A 32 1.31 -12.29 7.67
C THR A 32 1.88 -11.27 6.70
N PHE A 33 1.63 -9.99 6.96
CA PHE A 33 2.19 -8.87 6.21
C PHE A 33 2.64 -7.76 7.15
N SER A 34 3.40 -6.81 6.65
CA SER A 34 3.81 -5.65 7.43
C SER A 34 3.49 -4.34 6.73
N VAL A 35 3.23 -3.32 7.55
CA VAL A 35 3.04 -1.93 7.11
C VAL A 35 3.92 -1.01 7.95
N LYS A 36 4.30 0.12 7.40
CA LYS A 36 4.94 1.18 8.17
C LYS A 36 3.92 2.22 8.59
N VAL A 37 3.94 2.57 9.87
CA VAL A 37 3.09 3.61 10.43
C VAL A 37 3.99 4.72 10.97
N GLY A 38 3.86 5.92 10.42
CA GLY A 38 4.57 7.11 10.86
C GLY A 38 3.66 8.08 11.58
N VAL A 39 4.19 8.71 12.62
CA VAL A 39 3.49 9.68 13.45
C VAL A 39 4.27 10.98 13.48
N LYS A 40 3.61 12.12 13.27
CA LYS A 40 4.21 13.46 13.29
C LYS A 40 3.31 14.43 14.03
N CYS A 41 3.93 15.27 14.89
CA CYS A 41 3.30 16.42 15.52
C CYS A 41 3.36 17.66 14.60
N SER A 42 2.33 18.52 14.63
CA SER A 42 2.32 19.79 13.90
C SER A 42 3.39 20.78 14.38
N SER A 43 3.78 20.71 15.65
CA SER A 43 4.79 21.57 16.29
C SER A 43 6.14 20.87 16.45
N GLU A 44 6.41 19.85 15.62
CA GLU A 44 7.68 19.12 15.56
C GLU A 44 8.14 18.50 16.87
N CYS A 45 7.20 18.21 17.78
CA CYS A 45 7.51 17.50 19.02
C CYS A 45 8.14 16.14 18.74
N ARG A 46 8.95 15.71 19.64
CA ARG A 46 9.58 14.39 19.62
C ARG A 46 8.55 13.34 20.03
N LEU A 47 8.23 12.40 19.13
CA LEU A 47 7.20 11.38 19.30
C LEU A 47 7.79 9.96 19.42
N ASP A 48 9.02 9.83 19.90
CA ASP A 48 9.60 8.52 20.21
C ASP A 48 8.91 7.90 21.43
N GLY A 49 8.68 6.60 21.36
CA GLY A 49 8.03 5.87 22.44
C GLY A 49 6.49 5.99 22.47
N TRP A 50 5.88 6.58 21.43
CA TRP A 50 4.44 6.61 21.31
C TRP A 50 3.88 5.24 20.94
N THR A 51 2.72 4.90 21.51
CA THR A 51 2.01 3.68 21.15
C THR A 51 1.22 3.90 19.85
N VAL A 52 1.45 3.00 18.89
CA VAL A 52 0.66 2.87 17.68
C VAL A 52 -0.16 1.60 17.79
N GLU A 53 -1.48 1.72 17.68
CA GLU A 53 -2.40 0.59 17.57
C GLU A 53 -2.93 0.49 16.16
N VAL A 54 -3.02 -0.72 15.62
CA VAL A 54 -3.72 -0.99 14.37
C VAL A 54 -4.96 -1.83 14.68
N ARG A 55 -6.11 -1.32 14.24
CA ARG A 55 -7.42 -1.95 14.41
C ARG A 55 -7.97 -2.38 13.06
N ASP A 56 -8.63 -3.52 13.04
CA ASP A 56 -9.30 -4.03 11.86
C ASP A 56 -10.66 -3.35 11.60
N HIS A 57 -11.36 -3.85 10.59
CA HIS A 57 -12.67 -3.36 10.18
C HIS A 57 -13.77 -3.53 11.25
N ASP A 58 -13.59 -4.45 12.20
CA ASP A 58 -14.49 -4.67 13.35
C ASP A 58 -14.11 -3.81 14.56
N GLY A 59 -13.02 -3.03 14.45
CA GLY A 59 -12.50 -2.21 15.53
C GLY A 59 -11.64 -2.98 16.55
N SER A 60 -11.35 -4.25 16.30
CA SER A 60 -10.50 -5.07 17.15
C SER A 60 -9.03 -4.69 16.94
N THR A 61 -8.29 -4.51 18.04
CA THR A 61 -6.84 -4.27 17.98
C THR A 61 -6.12 -5.52 17.50
N ARG A 62 -5.43 -5.42 16.36
CA ARG A 62 -4.65 -6.50 15.73
C ARG A 62 -3.18 -6.43 16.03
N ALA A 63 -2.66 -5.23 16.27
CA ALA A 63 -1.29 -5.02 16.70
C ALA A 63 -1.15 -3.75 17.52
N SER A 64 -0.15 -3.73 18.38
CA SER A 64 0.31 -2.57 19.13
C SER A 64 1.83 -2.54 19.09
N ALA A 65 2.41 -1.39 18.77
CA ALA A 65 3.85 -1.21 18.66
C ALA A 65 4.25 0.21 19.07
N VAL A 66 5.54 0.42 19.29
CA VAL A 66 6.07 1.69 19.79
C VAL A 66 6.94 2.36 18.73
N THR A 67 6.75 3.66 18.52
CA THR A 67 7.49 4.44 17.54
C THR A 67 8.99 4.46 17.82
N SER A 68 9.78 4.52 16.74
CA SER A 68 11.24 4.54 16.75
C SER A 68 11.82 5.75 17.49
N LYS A 69 13.02 5.57 18.07
CA LYS A 69 13.77 6.67 18.69
C LYS A 69 14.28 7.72 17.66
N ARG A 70 14.51 7.30 16.42
CA ARG A 70 14.99 8.18 15.35
C ARG A 70 13.86 8.38 14.32
N PRO A 71 13.65 9.59 13.83
CA PRO A 71 12.69 9.84 12.77
C PRO A 71 13.10 9.11 11.47
N TRP A 72 12.12 8.96 10.56
CA TRP A 72 12.36 8.46 9.21
C TRP A 72 13.36 9.36 8.47
N ARG A 73 14.19 8.74 7.61
CA ARG A 73 15.24 9.46 6.87
C ARG A 73 14.67 10.68 6.12
N ASP A 74 15.43 11.76 6.13
CA ASP A 74 15.13 13.01 5.41
C ASP A 74 13.78 13.64 5.78
N THR A 75 13.27 13.33 6.99
CA THR A 75 12.06 13.93 7.54
C THR A 75 12.34 14.61 8.87
N VAL A 76 11.58 15.69 9.12
CA VAL A 76 11.59 16.38 10.40
C VAL A 76 10.48 15.80 11.29
N GLY A 77 10.87 15.06 12.33
CA GLY A 77 9.96 14.60 13.37
C GLY A 77 8.95 13.52 12.97
N LEU A 78 9.10 12.82 11.82
CA LEU A 78 8.28 11.66 11.49
C LEU A 78 8.85 10.42 12.17
N HIS A 79 8.36 10.09 13.36
CA HIS A 79 8.70 8.86 14.05
C HIS A 79 7.84 7.71 13.51
N TYR A 80 8.39 6.51 13.37
CA TYR A 80 7.70 5.41 12.71
C TYR A 80 7.91 4.08 13.40
N VAL A 81 7.08 3.11 13.06
CA VAL A 81 7.20 1.71 13.47
C VAL A 81 6.79 0.80 12.32
N LEU A 82 7.43 -0.35 12.22
CA LEU A 82 7.00 -1.47 11.39
C LEU A 82 6.01 -2.30 12.20
N VAL A 83 4.81 -2.50 11.66
CA VAL A 83 3.75 -3.26 12.31
C VAL A 83 3.49 -4.53 11.51
N GLU A 84 3.58 -5.69 12.14
CA GLU A 84 3.19 -6.98 11.58
C GLU A 84 1.71 -7.25 11.87
N LEU A 85 0.99 -7.74 10.86
CA LEU A 85 -0.45 -7.95 10.85
C LEU A 85 -0.78 -9.26 10.14
N ASN A 86 -1.89 -9.89 10.52
CA ASN A 86 -2.41 -11.05 9.80
C ASN A 86 -3.56 -10.62 8.89
N ALA A 87 -3.53 -11.05 7.64
CA ALA A 87 -4.63 -10.82 6.70
C ALA A 87 -5.92 -11.48 7.21
N PRO A 88 -7.10 -10.93 6.83
CA PRO A 88 -8.35 -11.62 7.05
C PRO A 88 -8.37 -12.99 6.37
N ASP A 89 -9.08 -13.97 6.96
CA ASP A 89 -9.19 -15.33 6.42
C ASP A 89 -10.10 -15.41 5.19
N SER A 90 -10.89 -14.38 4.96
CA SER A 90 -11.83 -14.31 3.83
C SER A 90 -11.38 -13.30 2.79
N GLU A 91 -11.65 -13.63 1.52
CA GLU A 91 -11.45 -12.69 0.42
C GLU A 91 -12.28 -11.41 0.60
N GLY A 92 -11.69 -10.26 0.31
CA GLY A 92 -12.39 -8.99 0.38
C GLY A 92 -11.50 -7.77 0.41
N LEU A 93 -12.15 -6.60 0.43
CA LEU A 93 -11.52 -5.31 0.68
C LEU A 93 -11.93 -4.82 2.07
N TYR A 94 -10.96 -4.68 2.93
CA TYR A 94 -11.14 -4.28 4.32
C TYR A 94 -10.55 -2.90 4.56
N THR A 95 -11.20 -2.09 5.39
CA THR A 95 -10.65 -0.81 5.85
C THR A 95 -10.18 -0.95 7.28
N TRP A 96 -8.90 -0.74 7.48
CA TRP A 96 -8.27 -0.78 8.80
C TRP A 96 -7.87 0.62 9.25
N GLU A 97 -7.60 0.76 10.54
CA GLU A 97 -7.32 2.05 11.16
C GLU A 97 -6.06 1.98 12.02
N ALA A 98 -5.11 2.88 11.76
CA ALA A 98 -3.96 3.11 12.63
C ALA A 98 -4.26 4.31 13.54
N ARG A 99 -4.01 4.14 14.84
CA ARG A 99 -4.15 5.15 15.88
C ARG A 99 -2.83 5.36 16.59
N ALA A 100 -2.53 6.60 16.95
CA ALA A 100 -1.38 6.90 17.79
C ALA A 100 -1.80 7.73 18.98
N SER A 101 -1.36 7.30 20.16
CA SER A 101 -1.64 7.96 21.42
C SER A 101 -0.40 8.02 22.31
N VAL A 102 -0.39 8.97 23.21
CA VAL A 102 0.64 9.12 24.25
C VAL A 102 0.19 8.43 25.53
N ASN A 103 1.07 7.63 26.08
CA ASN A 103 0.85 7.01 27.38
C ASN A 103 1.26 7.89 28.58
N ASN A 104 1.93 9.04 28.35
CA ASN A 104 2.46 9.90 29.40
C ASN A 104 1.83 11.30 29.35
N VAL A 105 1.42 11.80 30.51
CA VAL A 105 0.98 13.19 30.67
C VAL A 105 2.23 14.08 30.69
N THR A 106 2.44 14.80 29.60
CA THR A 106 3.45 15.86 29.48
C THR A 106 2.77 17.24 29.61
N GLU A 107 3.56 18.30 29.77
CA GLU A 107 3.04 19.68 29.78
C GLU A 107 2.32 20.06 28.47
N VAL A 108 2.59 19.33 27.38
CA VAL A 108 1.96 19.49 26.06
C VAL A 108 0.99 18.33 25.82
N ARG A 109 -0.24 18.64 25.49
CA ARG A 109 -1.24 17.65 25.07
C ARG A 109 -1.19 17.47 23.56
N HIS A 110 -1.32 16.24 23.12
CA HIS A 110 -1.45 15.91 21.71
C HIS A 110 -2.81 15.30 21.44
N ALA A 111 -3.46 15.74 20.36
CA ALA A 111 -4.66 15.08 19.87
C ALA A 111 -4.32 13.68 19.37
N GLU A 112 -5.24 12.73 19.54
CA GLU A 112 -5.09 11.40 18.96
C GLU A 112 -4.99 11.51 17.43
N GLY A 113 -3.95 10.87 16.86
CA GLY A 113 -3.81 10.74 15.42
C GLY A 113 -4.54 9.50 14.93
N ILE A 114 -5.24 9.61 13.79
CA ILE A 114 -5.96 8.50 13.15
C ILE A 114 -5.70 8.53 11.65
N ALA A 115 -5.40 7.36 11.07
CA ALA A 115 -5.33 7.16 9.63
C ALA A 115 -5.99 5.84 9.23
N ARG A 116 -6.71 5.84 8.09
CA ARG A 116 -7.31 4.63 7.53
C ARG A 116 -6.55 4.16 6.30
N PHE A 117 -6.48 2.84 6.11
CA PHE A 117 -5.86 2.23 4.95
C PHE A 117 -6.62 0.99 4.50
N GLY A 118 -6.53 0.68 3.20
CA GLY A 118 -7.21 -0.47 2.61
C GLY A 118 -6.32 -1.71 2.67
N VAL A 119 -6.92 -2.85 3.00
CA VAL A 119 -6.30 -4.19 2.96
C VAL A 119 -7.15 -5.05 2.04
N ARG A 120 -6.55 -5.54 0.95
CA ARG A 120 -7.21 -6.48 0.04
C ARG A 120 -6.69 -7.89 0.29
N ALA A 121 -7.52 -8.72 0.92
CA ALA A 121 -7.26 -10.14 1.07
C ALA A 121 -7.73 -10.89 -0.19
N VAL A 122 -6.90 -11.79 -0.69
CA VAL A 122 -7.17 -12.61 -1.89
C VAL A 122 -6.88 -14.09 -1.57
N PRO A 123 -7.54 -15.03 -2.24
CA PRO A 123 -7.16 -16.44 -2.14
C PRO A 123 -5.69 -16.66 -2.54
N ALA A 124 -5.09 -17.74 -2.08
CA ALA A 124 -3.76 -18.14 -2.50
C ALA A 124 -3.69 -18.29 -4.03
N PRO A 125 -2.65 -17.73 -4.70
CA PRO A 125 -2.54 -17.81 -6.15
C PRO A 125 -2.10 -19.21 -6.57
N ASP A 126 -3.01 -19.96 -7.16
CA ASP A 126 -2.86 -21.37 -7.60
C ASP A 126 -2.59 -21.49 -9.11
N CYS A 127 -2.72 -20.40 -9.87
CA CYS A 127 -2.49 -20.37 -11.33
C CYS A 127 -1.37 -19.41 -11.71
N VAL A 128 -0.74 -19.67 -12.86
CA VAL A 128 0.23 -18.77 -13.49
C VAL A 128 -0.37 -18.17 -14.76
N LEU A 129 -0.57 -16.86 -14.77
CA LEU A 129 -0.89 -16.12 -15.99
C LEU A 129 0.41 -15.65 -16.65
N THR A 130 0.69 -16.17 -17.83
CA THR A 130 1.81 -15.77 -18.68
C THR A 130 1.31 -14.86 -19.81
N VAL A 131 1.92 -13.70 -19.98
CA VAL A 131 1.61 -12.78 -21.08
C VAL A 131 2.84 -12.69 -21.98
N VAL A 132 2.64 -12.86 -23.28
CA VAL A 132 3.69 -12.69 -24.30
C VAL A 132 3.32 -11.48 -25.14
N ALA A 133 4.04 -10.38 -24.95
CA ALA A 133 3.83 -9.13 -25.67
C ALA A 133 4.77 -9.05 -26.87
N VAL A 134 4.19 -8.86 -28.05
CA VAL A 134 4.94 -8.69 -29.30
C VAL A 134 4.41 -7.52 -30.09
N ASP A 135 5.28 -6.91 -30.87
CA ASP A 135 4.87 -5.94 -31.90
C ASP A 135 4.05 -6.65 -32.98
N VAL A 136 2.89 -6.14 -33.32
CA VAL A 136 1.94 -6.82 -34.22
C VAL A 136 2.47 -6.93 -35.66
N GLU A 137 3.30 -5.99 -36.13
CA GLU A 137 3.83 -5.96 -37.49
C GLU A 137 5.12 -6.77 -37.61
N SER A 138 6.08 -6.51 -36.71
CA SER A 138 7.42 -7.13 -36.78
C SER A 138 7.52 -8.44 -36.02
N GLN A 139 6.56 -8.78 -35.16
CA GLN A 139 6.57 -9.92 -34.22
C GLN A 139 7.78 -9.91 -33.26
N VAL A 140 8.45 -8.78 -33.11
CA VAL A 140 9.55 -8.61 -32.16
C VAL A 140 9.00 -8.54 -30.74
N PRO A 141 9.63 -9.22 -29.76
CA PRO A 141 9.25 -9.10 -28.35
C PRO A 141 9.28 -7.66 -27.84
N VAL A 142 8.31 -7.29 -27.04
CA VAL A 142 8.24 -5.96 -26.42
C VAL A 142 8.66 -6.06 -24.96
N GLU A 143 9.88 -5.62 -24.67
CA GLU A 143 10.44 -5.54 -23.32
C GLU A 143 9.85 -4.35 -22.54
N GLY A 144 9.73 -4.50 -21.22
CA GLY A 144 9.30 -3.44 -20.30
C GLY A 144 7.84 -3.03 -20.45
N ALA A 145 7.03 -3.77 -21.20
CA ALA A 145 5.61 -3.53 -21.27
C ALA A 145 4.96 -3.83 -19.90
N LYS A 146 4.16 -2.88 -19.42
CA LYS A 146 3.41 -3.04 -18.17
C LYS A 146 2.21 -3.94 -18.40
N VAL A 147 2.13 -5.01 -17.63
CA VAL A 147 1.02 -5.97 -17.62
C VAL A 147 0.21 -5.79 -16.34
N VAL A 148 -1.10 -5.61 -16.47
CA VAL A 148 -2.04 -5.45 -15.35
C VAL A 148 -3.19 -6.42 -15.53
N ALA A 149 -3.35 -7.34 -14.57
CA ALA A 149 -4.54 -8.16 -14.35
C ALA A 149 -5.00 -7.82 -12.92
N HIS A 150 -5.82 -6.77 -12.78
CA HIS A 150 -6.12 -6.19 -11.46
C HIS A 150 -6.54 -7.26 -10.43
N PRO A 151 -5.94 -7.24 -9.21
CA PRO A 151 -5.03 -6.22 -8.65
C PRO A 151 -3.53 -6.48 -8.94
N TYR A 152 -3.21 -7.50 -9.70
CA TYR A 152 -1.84 -7.93 -9.99
C TYR A 152 -1.22 -7.10 -11.12
N ARG A 153 0.11 -6.89 -11.03
CA ARG A 153 0.88 -6.16 -12.05
C ARG A 153 2.30 -6.69 -12.14
N THR A 154 2.85 -6.69 -13.35
CA THR A 154 4.23 -7.06 -13.64
C THR A 154 4.69 -6.35 -14.90
N PHE A 155 5.92 -6.65 -15.37
CA PHE A 155 6.48 -6.12 -16.60
C PHE A 155 7.04 -7.26 -17.43
N THR A 156 7.07 -7.09 -18.76
CA THR A 156 7.69 -8.05 -19.66
C THR A 156 9.22 -7.96 -19.61
N ASP A 157 9.87 -9.10 -19.72
CA ASP A 157 11.32 -9.25 -19.84
C ASP A 157 11.81 -9.01 -21.29
N GLU A 158 13.12 -9.24 -21.54
CA GLU A 158 13.76 -9.12 -22.85
C GLU A 158 13.16 -10.03 -23.92
N GLN A 159 12.51 -11.12 -23.53
CA GLN A 159 11.78 -12.04 -24.42
C GLN A 159 10.31 -11.61 -24.61
N GLY A 160 9.92 -10.43 -24.11
CA GLY A 160 8.54 -9.95 -24.15
C GLY A 160 7.58 -10.73 -23.24
N MET A 161 8.11 -11.49 -22.29
CA MET A 161 7.34 -12.39 -21.45
C MET A 161 7.15 -11.81 -20.05
N ALA A 162 5.92 -11.88 -19.54
CA ALA A 162 5.59 -11.55 -18.17
C ALA A 162 4.84 -12.70 -17.50
N LYS A 163 5.23 -13.07 -16.29
CA LYS A 163 4.55 -14.11 -15.49
C LYS A 163 4.06 -13.52 -14.20
N VAL A 164 2.83 -13.85 -13.83
CA VAL A 164 2.24 -13.45 -12.57
C VAL A 164 1.38 -14.60 -12.01
N ARG A 165 1.56 -14.88 -10.73
CA ARG A 165 0.70 -15.84 -10.03
C ARG A 165 -0.60 -15.15 -9.63
N VAL A 166 -1.72 -15.79 -9.92
CA VAL A 166 -3.08 -15.28 -9.64
C VAL A 166 -3.97 -16.42 -9.18
N PRO A 167 -4.97 -16.17 -8.32
CA PRO A 167 -6.05 -17.13 -8.08
C PRO A 167 -6.82 -17.46 -9.38
N ALA A 168 -7.46 -18.61 -9.43
CA ALA A 168 -8.43 -18.89 -10.48
C ALA A 168 -9.53 -17.83 -10.49
N GLY A 169 -9.93 -17.34 -11.69
CA GLY A 169 -10.95 -16.29 -11.80
C GLY A 169 -10.94 -15.54 -13.13
N GLU A 170 -11.87 -14.61 -13.27
CA GLU A 170 -11.97 -13.74 -14.42
C GLU A 170 -11.14 -12.47 -14.24
N TYR A 171 -10.30 -12.17 -15.24
CA TYR A 171 -9.43 -10.99 -15.22
C TYR A 171 -9.60 -10.16 -16.48
N ARG A 172 -9.59 -8.85 -16.30
CA ARG A 172 -9.38 -7.92 -17.40
C ARG A 172 -7.91 -7.59 -17.50
N LEU A 173 -7.29 -8.07 -18.56
CA LEU A 173 -5.87 -7.89 -18.86
C LEU A 173 -5.66 -6.59 -19.63
N PHE A 174 -4.71 -5.79 -19.18
CA PHE A 174 -4.19 -4.63 -19.89
C PHE A 174 -2.68 -4.78 -20.08
N VAL A 175 -2.22 -4.54 -21.30
CA VAL A 175 -0.78 -4.52 -21.61
C VAL A 175 -0.45 -3.20 -22.29
N SER A 176 0.51 -2.44 -21.76
CA SER A 176 0.90 -1.13 -22.28
C SER A 176 2.41 -0.99 -22.38
N GLY A 177 2.89 -0.66 -23.56
CA GLY A 177 4.29 -0.33 -23.86
C GLY A 177 4.44 1.16 -24.18
N LYS A 178 5.66 1.70 -24.04
CA LYS A 178 5.95 3.15 -24.16
C LYS A 178 5.56 3.77 -25.52
N LYS A 179 5.57 2.99 -26.60
CA LYS A 179 5.30 3.42 -27.98
C LYS A 179 4.13 2.66 -28.60
N TYR A 180 3.28 2.04 -27.80
CA TYR A 180 2.25 1.14 -28.27
C TYR A 180 0.89 1.56 -27.76
N PHE A 181 -0.14 1.36 -28.58
CA PHE A 181 -1.52 1.42 -28.10
C PHE A 181 -1.76 0.34 -27.03
N PRO A 182 -2.50 0.66 -25.97
CA PRO A 182 -2.82 -0.33 -24.94
C PRO A 182 -3.63 -1.51 -25.50
N TYR A 183 -3.10 -2.72 -25.28
CA TYR A 183 -3.84 -3.97 -25.52
C TYR A 183 -4.79 -4.24 -24.36
N ARG A 184 -5.98 -4.76 -24.66
CA ARG A 184 -6.97 -5.15 -23.66
C ARG A 184 -7.62 -6.47 -24.06
N SER A 185 -7.77 -7.39 -23.09
CA SER A 185 -8.48 -8.66 -23.26
C SER A 185 -9.09 -9.08 -21.93
N ASP A 186 -10.23 -9.76 -21.97
CA ASP A 186 -10.78 -10.46 -20.83
C ASP A 186 -10.27 -11.93 -20.89
N CYS A 187 -9.87 -12.50 -19.75
CA CYS A 187 -9.40 -13.88 -19.66
C CYS A 187 -9.99 -14.56 -18.42
N ASP A 188 -10.41 -15.83 -18.58
CA ASP A 188 -10.89 -16.70 -17.52
C ASP A 188 -9.77 -17.68 -17.18
N VAL A 189 -9.10 -17.46 -16.05
CA VAL A 189 -7.97 -18.25 -15.57
C VAL A 189 -8.50 -19.37 -14.70
N LYS A 190 -8.55 -20.59 -15.22
CA LYS A 190 -8.97 -21.82 -14.48
C LYS A 190 -7.79 -22.73 -14.14
N ALA A 191 -6.68 -22.52 -14.82
CA ALA A 191 -5.40 -23.17 -14.68
C ALA A 191 -4.33 -22.23 -15.26
N ASP A 192 -3.07 -22.67 -15.33
CA ASP A 192 -2.03 -21.90 -15.99
C ASP A 192 -2.45 -21.50 -17.40
N LEU A 193 -2.39 -20.20 -17.70
CA LEU A 193 -2.88 -19.61 -18.94
C LEU A 193 -1.79 -18.75 -19.59
N THR A 194 -1.62 -18.93 -20.90
CA THR A 194 -0.75 -18.02 -21.71
C THR A 194 -1.60 -17.19 -22.63
N VAL A 195 -1.43 -15.87 -22.58
CA VAL A 195 -2.10 -14.89 -23.44
C VAL A 195 -1.07 -14.18 -24.29
N LYS A 196 -1.25 -14.16 -25.61
CA LYS A 196 -0.47 -13.35 -26.54
C LYS A 196 -1.10 -11.96 -26.63
N ALA A 197 -0.29 -10.93 -26.43
CA ALA A 197 -0.68 -9.53 -26.57
C ALA A 197 0.03 -8.93 -27.79
N ASP A 198 -0.68 -8.79 -28.90
CA ASP A 198 -0.20 -8.14 -30.12
C ASP A 198 -0.34 -6.62 -29.97
N LEU A 199 0.77 -5.90 -29.82
CA LEU A 199 0.80 -4.46 -29.58
C LEU A 199 1.01 -3.70 -30.89
N ALA A 200 0.09 -2.77 -31.22
CA ALA A 200 0.24 -1.88 -32.37
C ALA A 200 1.02 -0.62 -31.97
N VAL A 201 1.97 -0.22 -32.82
CA VAL A 201 2.76 1.01 -32.60
C VAL A 201 1.88 2.24 -32.70
N ASP A 202 1.96 3.12 -31.71
CA ASP A 202 1.39 4.47 -31.75
C ASP A 202 2.38 5.40 -32.46
N ARG A 203 2.12 5.66 -33.74
CA ARG A 203 3.01 6.46 -34.60
C ARG A 203 3.07 7.93 -34.19
N GLU A 204 2.04 8.46 -33.52
CA GLU A 204 2.03 9.85 -33.04
C GLU A 204 2.99 10.04 -31.86
N LEU A 205 3.21 9.00 -31.04
CA LEU A 205 4.18 9.02 -29.94
C LEU A 205 5.59 8.59 -30.33
N SER A 206 5.78 8.00 -31.52
CA SER A 206 7.09 7.54 -31.97
C SER A 206 7.94 8.65 -32.58
N ASP A 207 7.36 9.75 -32.99
CA ASP A 207 8.01 10.88 -33.68
C ASP A 207 8.31 12.06 -32.72
N ALA A 208 8.04 11.90 -31.42
CA ALA A 208 8.31 12.86 -30.35
C ALA A 208 9.47 12.37 -29.46
#